data_478e83ad786c592346409b91cfe54a31
#
_entry.id   478e83ad786c592346409b91cfe54a31
#
_cell.length_a   1.000
_cell.length_b   1.000
_cell.length_c   1.000
_cell.angle_alpha   90.00
_cell.angle_beta   90.00
_cell.angle_gamma   90.00
#
_symmetry.space_group_name_H-M   'P 1'
#
loop_
_entity.id
_entity.type
_entity.pdbx_description
1 polymer ?
#
loop_
_entity_poly.entity_id
_entity_poly.type
_entity_poly.pdbx_seq_one_letter_code
_entity_poly.pdbx_strand_id
1 'polypeptide(L)'
;MPAVIWTLQARRDVEAVEIYYLGVAPAYADVVVAGLLGAARRLETFPLSGRMVPEVGDESIREVLWRDYRIIHWADESVVQILSVLHASRQFGGGAG
;
A
#
# COMPACT_ATOMS: atom_id res chain seq x y z
N MET A 1 -6.29 18.14 6.37
CA MET A 1 -6.14 16.74 5.92
C MET A 1 -4.68 16.43 5.76
N PRO A 2 -4.21 15.26 6.19
CA PRO A 2 -2.82 14.90 6.00
C PRO A 2 -2.49 14.71 4.52
N ALA A 3 -1.27 15.03 4.16
CA ALA A 3 -0.76 14.74 2.84
C ALA A 3 -0.42 13.25 2.75
N VAL A 4 -0.71 12.62 1.62
CA VAL A 4 -0.30 11.24 1.35
C VAL A 4 0.93 11.27 0.47
N ILE A 5 2.02 10.73 0.98
CA ILE A 5 3.31 10.72 0.30
C ILE A 5 3.69 9.28 -0.02
N TRP A 6 4.05 9.03 -1.27
CA TRP A 6 4.50 7.72 -1.72
C TRP A 6 6.02 7.63 -1.61
N THR A 7 6.49 6.66 -0.85
CA THR A 7 7.93 6.37 -0.83
C THR A 7 8.36 5.78 -2.18
N LEU A 8 9.65 5.83 -2.44
CA LEU A 8 10.19 5.22 -3.65
C LEU A 8 9.88 3.71 -3.70
N GLN A 9 9.99 3.03 -2.56
CA GLN A 9 9.69 1.60 -2.49
C GLN A 9 8.24 1.32 -2.88
N ALA A 10 7.30 2.11 -2.35
CA ALA A 10 5.88 1.91 -2.66
C ALA A 10 5.57 2.19 -4.13
N ARG A 11 6.22 3.19 -4.71
CA ARG A 11 6.07 3.46 -6.15
C ARG A 11 6.56 2.30 -6.99
N ARG A 12 7.72 1.75 -6.62
CA ARG A 12 8.28 0.58 -7.32
C ARG A 12 7.38 -0.64 -7.16
N ASP A 13 6.75 -0.79 -6.00
CA ASP A 13 5.83 -1.89 -5.76
C ASP A 13 4.62 -1.81 -6.70
N VAL A 14 4.02 -0.63 -6.83
CA VAL A 14 2.87 -0.44 -7.74
C VAL A 14 3.30 -0.65 -9.19
N GLU A 15 4.46 -0.16 -9.57
CA GLU A 15 4.99 -0.36 -10.92
C GLU A 15 5.17 -1.86 -11.22
N ALA A 16 5.71 -2.61 -10.26
CA ALA A 16 5.88 -4.05 -10.43
C ALA A 16 4.55 -4.78 -10.59
N VAL A 17 3.53 -4.36 -9.85
CA VAL A 17 2.18 -4.91 -9.98
C VAL A 17 1.62 -4.60 -11.37
N GLU A 18 1.79 -3.38 -11.85
CA GLU A 18 1.35 -2.99 -13.18
C GLU A 18 2.01 -3.83 -14.26
N ILE A 19 3.32 -3.96 -14.18
CA ILE A 19 4.10 -4.75 -15.15
C ILE A 19 3.62 -6.20 -15.17
N TYR A 20 3.37 -6.77 -14.00
CA TYR A 20 2.85 -8.13 -13.90
C TYR A 20 1.53 -8.27 -14.68
N TYR A 21 0.58 -7.37 -14.45
CA TYR A 21 -0.73 -7.46 -15.11
C TYR A 21 -0.65 -7.13 -16.60
N LEU A 22 0.24 -6.24 -17.00
CA LEU A 22 0.45 -5.99 -18.43
C LEU A 22 0.90 -7.27 -19.16
N GLY A 23 1.61 -8.16 -18.47
CA GLY A 23 2.04 -9.42 -19.03
C GLY A 23 0.99 -10.52 -19.06
N VAL A 24 0.05 -10.54 -18.12
CA VAL A 24 -0.89 -11.66 -17.96
C VAL A 24 -2.35 -11.29 -18.22
N ALA A 25 -2.73 -10.03 -17.97
CA ALA A 25 -4.11 -9.56 -18.15
C ALA A 25 -4.09 -8.04 -18.37
N PRO A 26 -3.62 -7.58 -19.55
CA PRO A 26 -3.37 -6.15 -19.80
C PRO A 26 -4.59 -5.27 -19.54
N ALA A 27 -5.78 -5.74 -19.89
CA ALA A 27 -7.00 -4.96 -19.67
C ALA A 27 -7.29 -4.73 -18.19
N TYR A 28 -6.69 -5.52 -17.30
CA TYR A 28 -6.91 -5.42 -15.87
C TYR A 28 -5.87 -4.55 -15.17
N ALA A 29 -4.76 -4.24 -15.84
CA ALA A 29 -3.68 -3.47 -15.23
C ALA A 29 -4.13 -2.11 -14.71
N ASP A 30 -4.92 -1.38 -15.51
CA ASP A 30 -5.43 -0.06 -15.11
C ASP A 30 -6.37 -0.16 -13.91
N VAL A 31 -7.18 -1.21 -13.84
CA VAL A 31 -8.11 -1.42 -12.73
C VAL A 31 -7.34 -1.61 -11.44
N VAL A 32 -6.28 -2.41 -11.46
CA VAL A 32 -5.49 -2.68 -10.26
C VAL A 32 -4.75 -1.42 -9.80
N VAL A 33 -4.09 -0.73 -10.71
CA VAL A 33 -3.36 0.50 -10.36
C VAL A 33 -4.32 1.55 -9.81
N ALA A 34 -5.45 1.79 -10.49
CA ALA A 34 -6.43 2.77 -10.03
C ALA A 34 -7.00 2.40 -8.66
N GLY A 35 -7.22 1.10 -8.41
CA GLY A 35 -7.71 0.63 -7.14
C GLY A 35 -6.72 0.86 -6.00
N LEU A 36 -5.44 0.57 -6.24
CA LEU A 36 -4.40 0.80 -5.25
C LEU A 36 -4.24 2.28 -4.93
N LEU A 37 -4.21 3.12 -5.96
CA LEU A 37 -4.10 4.58 -5.77
C LEU A 37 -5.32 5.14 -5.04
N GLY A 38 -6.52 4.65 -5.39
CA GLY A 38 -7.75 5.09 -4.73
C GLY A 38 -7.81 4.69 -3.27
N ALA A 39 -7.35 3.48 -2.94
CA ALA A 39 -7.31 3.03 -1.55
C ALA A 39 -6.33 3.87 -0.73
N ALA A 40 -5.18 4.21 -1.30
CA ALA A 40 -4.22 5.08 -0.63
C ALA A 40 -4.78 6.50 -0.44
N ARG A 41 -5.50 7.02 -1.44
CA ARG A 41 -6.08 8.37 -1.35
C ARG A 41 -7.05 8.51 -0.18
N ARG A 42 -7.78 7.45 0.16
CA ARG A 42 -8.71 7.50 1.29
C ARG A 42 -8.02 7.76 2.62
N LEU A 43 -6.73 7.54 2.69
CA LEU A 43 -5.95 7.84 3.89
C LEU A 43 -5.80 9.34 4.13
N GLU A 44 -6.09 10.19 3.14
CA GLU A 44 -6.18 11.63 3.36
C GLU A 44 -7.27 11.98 4.37
N THR A 45 -8.37 11.22 4.33
CA THR A 45 -9.51 11.45 5.23
C THR A 45 -9.39 10.59 6.50
N PHE A 46 -8.91 9.36 6.38
CA PHE A 46 -8.84 8.41 7.47
C PHE A 46 -7.41 7.85 7.62
N PRO A 47 -6.47 8.68 8.11
CA PRO A 47 -5.05 8.30 8.11
C PRO A 47 -4.72 7.09 9.00
N LEU A 48 -5.52 6.84 10.01
CA LEU A 48 -5.31 5.71 10.91
C LEU A 48 -6.25 4.54 10.61
N SER A 49 -6.87 4.53 9.43
CA SER A 49 -7.71 3.41 9.04
C SER A 49 -6.87 2.15 8.80
N GLY A 50 -7.57 1.03 8.84
CA GLY A 50 -6.91 -0.26 8.73
C GLY A 50 -6.46 -0.77 10.09
N ARG A 51 -5.64 -1.80 10.06
CA ARG A 51 -5.14 -2.44 11.27
C ARG A 51 -3.65 -2.18 11.44
N MET A 52 -3.19 -2.34 12.67
CA MET A 52 -1.76 -2.36 12.93
C MET A 52 -1.14 -3.54 12.18
N VAL A 53 0.03 -3.31 11.57
CA VAL A 53 0.74 -4.38 10.84
C VAL A 53 1.25 -5.41 11.85
N PRO A 54 0.77 -6.67 11.78
CA PRO A 54 1.13 -7.66 12.80
C PRO A 54 2.63 -7.92 12.90
N GLU A 55 3.34 -7.88 11.78
CA GLU A 55 4.78 -8.14 11.74
C GLU A 55 5.60 -7.07 12.47
N VAL A 56 5.04 -5.86 12.61
CA VAL A 56 5.76 -4.72 13.19
C VAL A 56 5.32 -4.44 14.62
N GLY A 57 4.02 -4.46 14.87
CA GLY A 57 3.48 -4.20 16.20
C GLY A 57 3.56 -2.75 16.66
N ASP A 58 3.64 -1.81 15.74
CA ASP A 58 3.72 -0.38 16.02
C ASP A 58 2.41 0.28 15.57
N GLU A 59 1.76 1.01 16.47
CA GLU A 59 0.46 1.62 16.18
C GLU A 59 0.50 2.64 15.06
N SER A 60 1.63 3.25 14.79
CA SER A 60 1.78 4.21 13.71
C SER A 60 1.94 3.55 12.35
N ILE A 61 2.22 2.25 12.31
CA ILE A 61 2.40 1.50 11.06
C ILE A 61 1.20 0.59 10.88
N ARG A 62 0.37 0.94 9.89
CA ARG A 62 -0.90 0.29 9.65
C ARG A 62 -0.99 -0.22 8.23
N GLU A 63 -1.99 -1.03 7.97
CA GLU A 63 -2.24 -1.51 6.62
C GLU A 63 -3.73 -1.44 6.32
N VAL A 64 -4.04 -1.10 5.07
CA VAL A 64 -5.37 -1.29 4.52
C VAL A 64 -5.27 -2.33 3.41
N LEU A 65 -6.32 -3.10 3.24
CA LEU A 65 -6.37 -4.11 2.21
C LEU A 65 -7.14 -3.57 1.02
N TRP A 66 -6.64 -3.86 -0.17
CA TRP A 66 -7.39 -3.67 -1.40
C TRP A 66 -7.24 -4.95 -2.21
N ARG A 67 -8.33 -5.71 -2.31
CA ARG A 67 -8.32 -7.04 -2.91
C ARG A 67 -7.23 -7.91 -2.26
N ASP A 68 -6.31 -8.46 -3.06
CA ASP A 68 -5.25 -9.33 -2.57
C ASP A 68 -3.97 -8.58 -2.19
N TYR A 69 -4.07 -7.26 -2.02
CA TYR A 69 -2.91 -6.43 -1.70
C TYR A 69 -3.02 -5.77 -0.35
N ARG A 70 -1.86 -5.62 0.29
CA ARG A 70 -1.70 -4.90 1.55
C ARG A 70 -1.02 -3.57 1.22
N ILE A 71 -1.64 -2.47 1.61
CA ILE A 71 -1.05 -1.13 1.48
C ILE A 71 -0.57 -0.74 2.87
N ILE A 72 0.73 -0.74 3.06
CA ILE A 72 1.34 -0.48 4.35
C ILE A 72 1.74 0.98 4.42
N HIS A 73 1.32 1.65 5.49
CA HIS A 73 1.54 3.08 5.64
C HIS A 73 1.91 3.43 7.08
N TRP A 74 2.69 4.49 7.20
CA TRP A 74 2.98 5.17 8.46
C TRP A 74 2.16 6.45 8.49
N ALA A 75 1.57 6.77 9.62
CA ALA A 75 0.72 7.95 9.72
C ALA A 75 0.90 8.69 11.02
N ASP A 76 0.86 10.01 10.92
CA ASP A 76 0.65 10.91 12.06
C ASP A 76 -0.44 11.92 11.66
N GLU A 77 -0.57 13.00 12.43
CA GLU A 77 -1.62 13.98 12.21
C GLU A 77 -1.44 14.79 10.92
N SER A 78 -0.22 14.89 10.42
CA SER A 78 0.11 15.79 9.31
C SER A 78 0.46 15.08 8.02
N VAL A 79 0.89 13.83 8.08
CA VAL A 79 1.36 13.12 6.90
C VAL A 79 1.07 11.63 6.99
N VAL A 80 0.78 11.04 5.83
CA VAL A 80 0.72 9.58 5.65
C VAL A 80 1.80 9.23 4.64
N GLN A 81 2.67 8.31 4.99
CA GLN A 81 3.67 7.78 4.07
C GLN A 81 3.27 6.37 3.66
N ILE A 82 3.10 6.14 2.36
CA ILE A 82 2.89 4.79 1.85
C ILE A 82 4.25 4.12 1.77
N LEU A 83 4.45 3.11 2.59
CA LEU A 83 5.75 2.45 2.76
C LEU A 83 5.96 1.32 1.77
N SER A 84 4.90 0.55 1.51
CA SER A 84 4.99 -0.62 0.67
C SER A 84 3.60 -1.04 0.19
N VAL A 85 3.56 -1.68 -0.98
CA VAL A 85 2.37 -2.37 -1.46
C VAL A 85 2.80 -3.78 -1.80
N LEU A 86 2.19 -4.76 -1.14
CA LEU A 86 2.59 -6.15 -1.36
C LEU A 86 1.37 -7.07 -1.36
N HIS A 87 1.53 -8.21 -2.03
CA HIS A 87 0.49 -9.22 -2.05
C HIS A 87 0.22 -9.69 -0.62
N ALA A 88 -1.05 -10.00 -0.32
CA ALA A 88 -1.47 -10.37 1.03
C ALA A 88 -0.76 -11.62 1.57
N SER A 89 -0.23 -12.46 0.68
CA SER A 89 0.51 -13.66 1.09
C SER A 89 1.93 -13.37 1.56
N ARG A 90 2.43 -12.15 1.37
CA ARG A 90 3.81 -11.80 1.72
C ARG A 90 3.89 -11.13 3.08
N GLN A 91 5.05 -11.25 3.73
CA GLN A 91 5.30 -10.59 5.00
C GLN A 91 6.04 -9.27 4.79
N PHE A 92 5.58 -8.24 5.49
CA PHE A 92 6.23 -6.94 5.44
C PHE A 92 7.47 -6.94 6.32
N GLY A 93 8.56 -6.41 5.78
CA GLY A 93 9.82 -6.31 6.52
C GLY A 93 10.53 -7.63 6.74
N GLY A 94 9.86 -8.73 6.42
CA GLY A 94 10.44 -10.06 6.58
C GLY A 94 11.24 -10.50 5.36
N GLY A 95 11.30 -9.63 4.38
CA GLY A 95 11.92 -9.96 3.11
C GLY A 95 13.40 -10.25 3.19
N ALA A 96 14.02 -9.94 4.30
CA ALA A 96 15.39 -10.30 4.52
C ALA A 96 15.59 -11.79 4.44
N GLY A 97 14.50 -12.46 4.68
CA GLY A 97 14.55 -13.88 4.43
C GLY A 97 14.61 -14.09 2.96
#